data_dc04440e46d5c9fc86c1679d2fb7997d
#
_entry.id   dc04440e46d5c9fc86c1679d2fb7997d
#
_cell.length_a   1.000
_cell.length_b   1.000
_cell.length_c   1.000
_cell.angle_alpha   90.00
_cell.angle_beta   90.00
_cell.angle_gamma   90.00
#
_symmetry.space_group_name_H-M   'P 1'
#
loop_
_entity.id
_entity.type
_entity.pdbx_description
1 polymer ?
#
loop_
_entity_poly.entity_id
_entity_poly.type
_entity_poly.pdbx_seq_one_letter_code
_entity_poly.pdbx_strand_id
1 'polypeptide(L)'
;MFLTYASPLGRALVDARLYLPGSWCADRDRCDGAGVPEGVQFATKPQLALAMIEEALDAGMAVSYVTGDEVYGLDPTLRARLRQRGVGYVLAIARNQHVQATEPVRLRPDDIAAALGERAWERRSCGPGSKGERFYDWAWVHDHTATGGGVHSLLIRRGSDGELAFYRCWTPHPVPLATLITVAGRRWSIEETFQAAKTHVGLDHYQCRGWKAWHRFTLLAMIALAILVIAATHDHPDHTDPRHDQIVALSVGELRRLIVATAPPTLIDPSAAIRWSWWRRRHQATARRSHYKQRDAATST
;
A
#
# COMPACT_ATOMS: atom_id res chain seq x y z
N MET A 1 3.97 -8.16 -2.34
CA MET A 1 4.08 -6.72 -2.16
C MET A 1 3.27 -6.04 -3.26
N PHE A 2 2.65 -4.89 -2.99
CA PHE A 2 1.77 -4.23 -3.96
C PHE A 2 2.06 -2.74 -4.00
N LEU A 3 1.89 -2.14 -5.16
CA LEU A 3 1.88 -0.70 -5.38
C LEU A 3 0.43 -0.24 -5.56
N THR A 4 0.03 0.79 -4.80
CA THR A 4 -1.30 1.40 -4.91
C THR A 4 -1.18 2.80 -5.49
N TYR A 5 -1.93 3.10 -6.53
CA TYR A 5 -2.17 4.46 -6.97
C TYR A 5 -3.40 5.02 -6.24
N ALA A 6 -3.27 6.23 -5.71
CA ALA A 6 -4.36 6.92 -5.02
C ALA A 6 -4.48 8.35 -5.51
N SER A 7 -5.70 8.74 -5.90
CA SER A 7 -6.06 10.09 -6.34
C SER A 7 -7.31 10.58 -5.59
N PRO A 8 -7.72 11.83 -5.75
CA PRO A 8 -9.01 12.30 -5.23
C PRO A 8 -10.21 11.50 -5.75
N LEU A 9 -10.11 10.96 -6.97
CA LEU A 9 -11.19 10.21 -7.63
C LEU A 9 -11.31 8.77 -7.16
N GLY A 10 -10.19 8.14 -6.76
CA GLY A 10 -10.20 6.74 -6.37
C GLY A 10 -8.81 6.16 -6.12
N ARG A 11 -8.75 4.87 -5.86
CA ARG A 11 -7.52 4.15 -5.56
C ARG A 11 -7.56 2.74 -6.15
N ALA A 12 -6.44 2.27 -6.71
CA ALA A 12 -6.32 0.95 -7.29
C ALA A 12 -4.93 0.35 -7.05
N LEU A 13 -4.86 -0.97 -6.99
CA LEU A 13 -3.58 -1.70 -7.06
C LEU A 13 -3.10 -1.64 -8.51
N VAL A 14 -1.89 -1.15 -8.73
CA VAL A 14 -1.33 -0.94 -10.08
C VAL A 14 -0.18 -1.86 -10.41
N ASP A 15 0.53 -2.38 -9.40
CA ASP A 15 1.55 -3.41 -9.60
C ASP A 15 1.65 -4.33 -8.37
N ALA A 16 2.20 -5.54 -8.59
CA ALA A 16 2.42 -6.53 -7.55
C ALA A 16 3.70 -7.32 -7.80
N ARG A 17 4.53 -7.46 -6.75
CA ARG A 17 5.76 -8.29 -6.77
C ARG A 17 5.70 -9.32 -5.66
N LEU A 18 6.01 -10.56 -5.98
CA LEU A 18 6.15 -11.60 -4.99
C LEU A 18 7.51 -11.43 -4.28
N TYR A 19 7.47 -11.13 -2.99
CA TYR A 19 8.69 -11.12 -2.18
C TYR A 19 9.12 -12.55 -1.86
N LEU A 20 10.30 -12.92 -2.31
CA LEU A 20 10.95 -14.20 -1.97
C LEU A 20 12.07 -13.91 -0.96
N PRO A 21 12.04 -14.50 0.24
CA PRO A 21 13.13 -14.39 1.20
C PRO A 21 14.45 -14.92 0.62
N GLY A 22 15.59 -14.42 1.13
CA GLY A 22 16.92 -14.87 0.68
C GLY A 22 17.11 -16.39 0.76
N SER A 23 16.58 -17.02 1.81
CA SER A 23 16.61 -18.48 1.96
C SER A 23 15.82 -19.25 0.86
N TRP A 24 14.81 -18.62 0.28
CA TRP A 24 14.10 -19.18 -0.87
C TRP A 24 14.94 -19.05 -2.15
N CYS A 25 15.51 -17.87 -2.40
CA CYS A 25 16.33 -17.65 -3.59
C CYS A 25 17.61 -18.48 -3.60
N ALA A 26 18.14 -18.85 -2.41
CA ALA A 26 19.29 -19.73 -2.26
C ALA A 26 18.98 -21.22 -2.51
N ASP A 27 17.72 -21.64 -2.40
CA ASP A 27 17.27 -23.01 -2.62
C ASP A 27 16.70 -23.15 -4.04
N ARG A 28 17.58 -23.51 -4.97
CA ARG A 28 17.21 -23.58 -6.39
C ARG A 28 16.19 -24.68 -6.68
N ASP A 29 16.32 -25.85 -6.06
CA ASP A 29 15.38 -26.96 -6.23
C ASP A 29 13.97 -26.57 -5.79
N ARG A 30 13.86 -25.83 -4.71
CA ARG A 30 12.59 -25.29 -4.22
C ARG A 30 12.00 -24.25 -5.16
N CYS A 31 12.83 -23.37 -5.72
CA CYS A 31 12.41 -22.40 -6.72
C CYS A 31 11.88 -23.08 -7.98
N ASP A 32 12.58 -24.09 -8.46
CA ASP A 32 12.20 -24.83 -9.67
C ASP A 32 10.91 -25.62 -9.45
N GLY A 33 10.76 -26.26 -8.30
CA GLY A 33 9.52 -26.94 -7.90
C GLY A 33 8.30 -26.00 -7.82
N ALA A 34 8.51 -24.71 -7.55
CA ALA A 34 7.47 -23.68 -7.57
C ALA A 34 7.33 -22.98 -8.93
N GLY A 35 8.20 -23.27 -9.89
CA GLY A 35 8.24 -22.65 -11.22
C GLY A 35 8.70 -21.20 -11.20
N VAL A 36 9.58 -20.84 -10.25
CA VAL A 36 10.21 -19.51 -10.19
C VAL A 36 11.25 -19.41 -11.31
N PRO A 37 11.21 -18.38 -12.18
CA PRO A 37 12.20 -18.22 -13.26
C PRO A 37 13.64 -18.14 -12.72
N GLU A 38 14.60 -18.66 -13.49
CA GLU A 38 16.03 -18.66 -13.11
C GLU A 38 16.59 -17.25 -12.87
N GLY A 39 16.11 -16.25 -13.61
CA GLY A 39 16.54 -14.86 -13.47
C GLY A 39 16.04 -14.15 -12.22
N VAL A 40 15.16 -14.77 -11.43
CA VAL A 40 14.65 -14.15 -10.20
C VAL A 40 15.67 -14.29 -9.09
N GLN A 41 16.18 -13.14 -8.64
CA GLN A 41 17.14 -13.02 -7.54
C GLN A 41 16.49 -12.42 -6.31
N PHE A 42 17.17 -12.54 -5.17
CA PHE A 42 16.74 -11.87 -3.95
C PHE A 42 16.75 -10.36 -4.14
N ALA A 43 15.62 -9.74 -3.76
CA ALA A 43 15.50 -8.29 -3.67
C ALA A 43 14.81 -7.91 -2.37
N THR A 44 15.30 -6.85 -1.72
CA THR A 44 14.66 -6.30 -0.52
C THR A 44 13.30 -5.66 -0.87
N LYS A 45 12.44 -5.49 0.12
CA LYS A 45 11.15 -4.80 -0.11
C LYS A 45 11.32 -3.39 -0.70
N PRO A 46 12.25 -2.53 -0.23
CA PRO A 46 12.51 -1.25 -0.86
C PRO A 46 12.97 -1.35 -2.32
N GLN A 47 13.82 -2.31 -2.67
CA GLN A 47 14.25 -2.53 -4.06
C GLN A 47 13.08 -2.93 -4.96
N LEU A 48 12.21 -3.83 -4.49
CA LEU A 48 11.01 -4.20 -5.23
C LEU A 48 10.02 -3.02 -5.37
N ALA A 49 9.89 -2.19 -4.32
CA ALA A 49 9.06 -0.99 -4.37
C ALA A 49 9.61 0.01 -5.40
N LEU A 50 10.91 0.24 -5.38
CA LEU A 50 11.58 1.15 -6.32
C LEU A 50 11.37 0.68 -7.77
N ALA A 51 11.55 -0.61 -8.05
CA ALA A 51 11.33 -1.15 -9.39
C ALA A 51 9.89 -0.92 -9.87
N MET A 52 8.88 -1.20 -9.03
CA MET A 52 7.47 -0.95 -9.37
C MET A 52 7.18 0.54 -9.61
N ILE A 53 7.76 1.43 -8.80
CA ILE A 53 7.56 2.87 -8.93
C ILE A 53 8.21 3.38 -10.22
N GLU A 54 9.44 2.96 -10.52
CA GLU A 54 10.14 3.36 -11.75
C GLU A 54 9.40 2.89 -12.99
N GLU A 55 8.94 1.64 -13.03
CA GLU A 55 8.12 1.11 -14.13
C GLU A 55 6.81 1.91 -14.32
N ALA A 56 6.14 2.27 -13.21
CA ALA A 56 4.93 3.08 -13.28
C ALA A 56 5.21 4.50 -13.83
N LEU A 57 6.31 5.13 -13.40
CA LEU A 57 6.73 6.44 -13.89
C LEU A 57 7.14 6.39 -15.38
N ASP A 58 7.86 5.35 -15.78
CA ASP A 58 8.30 5.15 -17.16
C ASP A 58 7.12 4.83 -18.10
N ALA A 59 6.06 4.22 -17.57
CA ALA A 59 4.78 4.04 -18.27
C ALA A 59 3.94 5.33 -18.36
N GLY A 60 4.45 6.47 -17.88
CA GLY A 60 3.77 7.77 -17.95
C GLY A 60 2.71 8.00 -16.87
N MET A 61 2.72 7.22 -15.79
CA MET A 61 1.79 7.47 -14.68
C MET A 61 2.09 8.79 -13.99
N ALA A 62 1.09 9.67 -13.87
CA ALA A 62 1.22 10.96 -13.19
C ALA A 62 1.27 10.76 -11.68
N VAL A 63 2.46 10.90 -11.09
CA VAL A 63 2.72 10.72 -9.65
C VAL A 63 3.37 11.96 -9.09
N SER A 64 2.73 12.61 -8.12
CA SER A 64 3.31 13.76 -7.41
C SER A 64 4.09 13.34 -6.17
N TYR A 65 3.62 12.31 -5.47
CA TYR A 65 4.19 11.87 -4.19
C TYR A 65 4.19 10.35 -4.06
N VAL A 66 5.19 9.85 -3.33
CA VAL A 66 5.23 8.48 -2.83
C VAL A 66 5.11 8.49 -1.31
N THR A 67 4.28 7.60 -0.76
CA THR A 67 4.18 7.37 0.67
C THR A 67 4.36 5.88 0.98
N GLY A 68 4.90 5.57 2.16
CA GLY A 68 5.18 4.20 2.59
C GLY A 68 5.47 4.12 4.08
N ASP A 69 5.60 2.90 4.59
CA ASP A 69 5.93 2.65 5.99
C ASP A 69 7.43 2.83 6.28
N GLU A 70 7.84 2.53 7.51
CA GLU A 70 9.21 2.71 7.99
C GLU A 70 10.24 1.91 7.20
N VAL A 71 9.88 0.75 6.66
CA VAL A 71 10.79 -0.08 5.86
C VAL A 71 11.26 0.68 4.62
N TYR A 72 10.36 1.44 4.00
CA TYR A 72 10.69 2.26 2.82
C TYR A 72 11.33 3.59 3.22
N GLY A 73 10.89 4.20 4.32
CA GLY A 73 11.44 5.46 4.81
C GLY A 73 12.90 5.36 5.25
N LEU A 74 13.35 4.17 5.63
CA LEU A 74 14.74 3.88 6.01
C LEU A 74 15.69 3.80 4.81
N ASP A 75 15.21 3.40 3.64
CA ASP A 75 16.06 3.12 2.48
C ASP A 75 16.57 4.41 1.82
N PRO A 76 17.89 4.69 1.85
CA PRO A 76 18.44 5.89 1.26
C PRO A 76 18.42 5.86 -0.28
N THR A 77 18.50 4.67 -0.89
CA THR A 77 18.51 4.49 -2.34
C THR A 77 17.14 4.84 -2.91
N LEU A 78 16.07 4.32 -2.31
CA LEU A 78 14.70 4.66 -2.69
C LEU A 78 14.48 6.19 -2.66
N ARG A 79 14.86 6.86 -1.56
CA ARG A 79 14.71 8.30 -1.43
C ARG A 79 15.55 9.08 -2.45
N ALA A 80 16.78 8.65 -2.70
CA ALA A 80 17.65 9.29 -3.69
C ALA A 80 17.07 9.18 -5.11
N ARG A 81 16.57 8.01 -5.48
CA ARG A 81 15.96 7.79 -6.80
C ARG A 81 14.67 8.59 -6.98
N LEU A 82 13.81 8.66 -5.97
CA LEU A 82 12.61 9.52 -6.01
C LEU A 82 12.97 10.99 -6.25
N ARG A 83 14.00 11.51 -5.56
CA ARG A 83 14.50 12.88 -5.79
C ARG A 83 15.02 13.07 -7.20
N GLN A 84 15.81 12.13 -7.73
CA GLN A 84 16.30 12.18 -9.11
C GLN A 84 15.18 12.24 -10.14
N ARG A 85 14.05 11.55 -9.86
CA ARG A 85 12.84 11.58 -10.70
C ARG A 85 11.96 12.80 -10.45
N GLY A 86 12.32 13.68 -9.51
CA GLY A 86 11.51 14.85 -9.15
C GLY A 86 10.21 14.50 -8.42
N VAL A 87 10.08 13.29 -7.89
CA VAL A 87 8.87 12.81 -7.19
C VAL A 87 8.99 13.08 -5.70
N GLY A 88 8.05 13.85 -5.13
CA GLY A 88 7.98 14.13 -3.71
C GLY A 88 7.73 12.85 -2.89
N TYR A 89 8.09 12.87 -1.61
CA TYR A 89 7.76 11.75 -0.75
C TYR A 89 7.43 12.19 0.68
N VAL A 90 6.54 11.40 1.31
CA VAL A 90 6.21 11.44 2.73
C VAL A 90 6.29 10.00 3.25
N LEU A 91 7.46 9.63 3.77
CA LEU A 91 7.77 8.26 4.18
C LEU A 91 7.87 8.16 5.70
N ALA A 92 7.15 7.21 6.29
CA ALA A 92 7.24 6.98 7.72
C ALA A 92 8.66 6.56 8.11
N ILE A 93 9.08 6.96 9.30
CA ILE A 93 10.36 6.59 9.91
C ILE A 93 10.16 6.21 11.38
N ALA A 94 11.04 5.35 11.88
CA ALA A 94 11.02 4.96 13.28
C ALA A 94 11.50 6.12 14.18
N ARG A 95 10.97 6.19 15.41
CA ARG A 95 11.31 7.22 16.41
C ARG A 95 12.80 7.29 16.77
N ASN A 96 13.52 6.19 16.61
CA ASN A 96 14.95 6.10 16.89
C ASN A 96 15.85 6.38 15.68
N GLN A 97 15.26 6.74 14.54
CA GLN A 97 15.99 7.08 13.34
C GLN A 97 16.52 8.51 13.40
N HIS A 98 17.83 8.67 13.34
CA HIS A 98 18.41 9.99 13.33
C HIS A 98 18.01 10.78 12.07
N VAL A 99 17.55 11.99 12.28
CA VAL A 99 17.31 13.01 11.24
C VAL A 99 18.20 14.21 11.52
N GLN A 100 18.55 14.93 10.47
CA GLN A 100 19.35 16.14 10.61
C GLN A 100 18.39 17.32 10.76
N ALA A 101 18.35 17.93 11.93
CA ALA A 101 17.48 19.07 12.19
C ALA A 101 18.25 20.39 12.15
N THR A 102 19.53 20.38 12.55
CA THR A 102 20.44 21.54 12.54
C THR A 102 21.88 21.02 12.47
N GLU A 103 22.76 21.64 11.65
CA GLU A 103 24.17 21.25 11.66
C GLU A 103 24.86 21.60 12.98
N PRO A 104 25.78 20.75 13.45
CA PRO A 104 26.17 19.41 12.96
C PRO A 104 25.39 18.26 13.63
N VAL A 105 24.28 18.55 14.32
CA VAL A 105 23.64 17.64 15.27
C VAL A 105 22.57 16.80 14.58
N ARG A 106 22.76 15.48 14.65
CA ARG A 106 21.71 14.50 14.30
C ARG A 106 20.88 14.22 15.54
N LEU A 107 19.60 14.54 15.49
CA LEU A 107 18.64 14.32 16.58
C LEU A 107 17.70 13.16 16.24
N ARG A 108 17.20 12.54 17.27
CA ARG A 108 16.11 11.56 17.11
C ARG A 108 14.79 12.32 16.95
N PRO A 109 13.86 11.81 16.13
CA PRO A 109 12.55 12.44 15.95
C PRO A 109 11.77 12.59 17.24
N ASP A 110 11.88 11.64 18.18
CA ASP A 110 11.25 11.74 19.50
C ASP A 110 11.84 12.87 20.38
N ASP A 111 13.17 13.08 20.32
CA ASP A 111 13.82 14.19 21.03
C ASP A 111 13.40 15.54 20.43
N ILE A 112 13.29 15.62 19.10
CA ILE A 112 12.78 16.81 18.42
C ILE A 112 11.34 17.10 18.87
N ALA A 113 10.47 16.08 18.85
CA ALA A 113 9.07 16.23 19.26
C ALA A 113 8.94 16.70 20.71
N ALA A 114 9.79 16.17 21.62
CA ALA A 114 9.80 16.56 23.02
C ALA A 114 10.26 18.00 23.26
N ALA A 115 11.12 18.54 22.38
CA ALA A 115 11.61 19.91 22.45
C ALA A 115 10.62 20.94 21.85
N LEU A 116 9.60 20.50 21.11
CA LEU A 116 8.61 21.39 20.51
C LEU A 116 7.62 21.92 21.55
N GLY A 117 7.47 23.26 21.60
CA GLY A 117 6.41 23.90 22.41
C GLY A 117 5.01 23.63 21.77
N GLU A 118 3.96 23.76 22.58
CA GLU A 118 2.57 23.53 22.14
C GLU A 118 2.16 24.40 20.93
N ARG A 119 2.75 25.59 20.77
CA ARG A 119 2.48 26.48 19.61
C ARG A 119 3.00 25.92 18.26
N ALA A 120 3.85 24.89 18.27
CA ALA A 120 4.35 24.23 17.06
C ALA A 120 3.36 23.21 16.50
N TRP A 121 2.29 22.90 17.23
CA TRP A 121 1.31 21.89 16.87
C TRP A 121 0.05 22.54 16.30
N GLU A 122 -0.37 22.05 15.14
CA GLU A 122 -1.61 22.46 14.47
C GLU A 122 -2.57 21.29 14.36
N ARG A 123 -3.79 21.42 14.86
CA ARG A 123 -4.83 20.42 14.71
C ARG A 123 -5.42 20.49 13.31
N ARG A 124 -5.19 19.45 12.52
CA ARG A 124 -5.67 19.37 11.13
C ARG A 124 -6.16 17.96 10.78
N SER A 125 -7.14 17.90 9.86
CA SER A 125 -7.57 16.65 9.25
C SER A 125 -6.55 16.19 8.20
N CYS A 126 -6.30 14.87 8.16
CA CYS A 126 -5.57 14.23 7.06
C CYS A 126 -6.49 13.54 6.04
N GLY A 127 -7.76 13.90 6.05
CA GLY A 127 -8.79 13.39 5.16
C GLY A 127 -9.76 12.40 5.82
N PRO A 128 -10.81 12.02 5.12
CA PRO A 128 -11.86 11.16 5.64
C PRO A 128 -11.34 9.74 5.93
N GLY A 129 -11.91 9.12 6.93
CA GLY A 129 -11.78 7.71 7.26
C GLY A 129 -13.15 7.04 7.31
N SER A 130 -13.22 5.76 7.64
CA SER A 130 -14.49 5.00 7.73
C SER A 130 -15.47 5.52 8.79
N LYS A 131 -14.97 6.30 9.76
CA LYS A 131 -15.75 6.87 10.88
C LYS A 131 -15.83 8.40 10.85
N GLY A 132 -15.55 9.04 9.72
CA GLY A 132 -15.51 10.49 9.56
C GLY A 132 -14.09 11.04 9.39
N GLU A 133 -13.92 12.37 9.51
CA GLU A 133 -12.64 13.05 9.35
C GLU A 133 -11.63 12.61 10.42
N ARG A 134 -10.39 12.41 10.00
CA ARG A 134 -9.28 11.96 10.87
C ARG A 134 -8.44 13.14 11.28
N PHE A 135 -8.71 13.69 12.46
CA PHE A 135 -7.99 14.80 13.04
C PHE A 135 -6.83 14.35 13.91
N TYR A 136 -5.67 15.00 13.73
CA TYR A 136 -4.46 14.84 14.53
C TYR A 136 -3.83 16.19 14.77
N ASP A 137 -2.95 16.28 15.77
CA ASP A 137 -2.05 17.41 15.92
C ASP A 137 -0.78 17.15 15.10
N TRP A 138 -0.36 18.15 14.35
CA TRP A 138 0.77 18.05 13.43
C TRP A 138 1.80 19.12 13.74
N ALA A 139 3.07 18.72 13.74
CA ALA A 139 4.21 19.64 13.80
C ALA A 139 5.09 19.43 12.56
N TRP A 140 5.72 20.50 12.09
CA TRP A 140 6.52 20.50 10.88
C TRP A 140 7.87 21.17 11.13
N VAL A 141 8.95 20.42 10.98
CA VAL A 141 10.32 20.88 11.19
C VAL A 141 11.09 20.83 9.89
N HIS A 142 11.59 21.98 9.43
CA HIS A 142 12.40 22.04 8.22
C HIS A 142 13.83 21.57 8.49
N ASP A 143 14.37 20.78 7.56
CA ASP A 143 15.79 20.42 7.53
C ASP A 143 16.53 21.40 6.62
N HIS A 144 17.10 22.45 7.20
CA HIS A 144 17.85 23.49 6.49
C HIS A 144 19.26 23.07 6.09
N THR A 145 19.71 21.90 6.52
CA THR A 145 21.09 21.44 6.30
C THR A 145 21.22 20.47 5.15
N ALA A 146 20.08 20.02 4.60
CA ALA A 146 20.05 19.05 3.53
C ALA A 146 20.58 19.69 2.23
N THR A 147 21.63 19.09 1.68
CA THR A 147 22.19 19.44 0.36
C THR A 147 21.50 18.64 -0.73
N GLY A 148 21.32 19.21 -1.92
CA GLY A 148 20.80 18.45 -3.07
C GLY A 148 19.49 18.94 -3.67
N GLY A 149 19.06 20.15 -3.34
CA GLY A 149 17.87 20.80 -3.91
C GLY A 149 16.55 20.29 -3.31
N GLY A 150 15.47 21.05 -3.52
CA GLY A 150 14.17 20.80 -2.92
C GLY A 150 14.10 21.14 -1.44
N VAL A 151 12.96 20.81 -0.81
CA VAL A 151 12.68 21.09 0.59
C VAL A 151 12.63 19.78 1.37
N HIS A 152 13.53 19.64 2.33
CA HIS A 152 13.56 18.52 3.27
C HIS A 152 12.90 18.91 4.58
N SER A 153 12.12 18.00 5.16
CA SER A 153 11.48 18.26 6.45
C SER A 153 11.11 16.97 7.20
N LEU A 154 10.92 17.12 8.48
CA LEU A 154 10.31 16.13 9.37
C LEU A 154 8.87 16.58 9.65
N LEU A 155 7.90 15.75 9.31
CA LEU A 155 6.52 15.93 9.70
C LEU A 155 6.22 14.98 10.87
N ILE A 156 5.62 15.51 11.93
CA ILE A 156 5.29 14.76 13.15
C ILE A 156 3.78 14.79 13.34
N ARG A 157 3.19 13.62 13.59
CA ARG A 157 1.77 13.47 13.93
C ARG A 157 1.64 13.05 15.39
N ARG A 158 0.75 13.69 16.13
CA ARG A 158 0.37 13.32 17.50
C ARG A 158 -1.10 12.90 17.51
N GLY A 159 -1.38 11.68 17.96
CA GLY A 159 -2.72 11.18 18.18
C GLY A 159 -3.36 11.76 19.44
N SER A 160 -4.67 11.59 19.61
CA SER A 160 -5.40 12.00 20.81
C SER A 160 -4.99 11.21 22.06
N ASP A 161 -4.40 10.05 21.87
CA ASP A 161 -3.80 9.19 22.91
C ASP A 161 -2.33 9.53 23.21
N GLY A 162 -1.77 10.55 22.54
CA GLY A 162 -0.38 10.95 22.65
C GLY A 162 0.59 10.14 21.78
N GLU A 163 0.11 9.15 21.02
CA GLU A 163 0.96 8.38 20.11
C GLU A 163 1.57 9.29 19.04
N LEU A 164 2.90 9.18 18.85
CA LEU A 164 3.64 9.94 17.86
C LEU A 164 3.96 9.06 16.63
N ALA A 165 3.81 9.66 15.45
CA ALA A 165 4.30 9.09 14.20
C ALA A 165 5.14 10.12 13.46
N PHE A 166 6.22 9.68 12.83
CA PHE A 166 7.22 10.51 12.21
C PHE A 166 7.33 10.21 10.73
N TYR A 167 7.48 11.26 9.92
CA TYR A 167 7.60 11.13 8.48
C TYR A 167 8.74 12.00 7.97
N ARG A 168 9.64 11.40 7.20
CA ARG A 168 10.64 12.13 6.42
C ARG A 168 10.02 12.56 5.11
N CYS A 169 10.04 13.88 4.88
CA CYS A 169 9.45 14.48 3.71
C CYS A 169 10.51 15.11 2.82
N TRP A 170 10.27 15.06 1.52
CA TRP A 170 10.98 15.84 0.52
C TRP A 170 10.02 16.27 -0.58
N THR A 171 10.17 17.51 -1.03
CA THR A 171 9.40 18.05 -2.14
C THR A 171 10.32 18.83 -3.08
N PRO A 172 10.13 18.75 -4.43
CA PRO A 172 10.97 19.50 -5.38
C PRO A 172 10.84 21.02 -5.22
N HIS A 173 9.69 21.49 -4.76
CA HIS A 173 9.37 22.89 -4.49
C HIS A 173 8.71 23.04 -3.14
N PRO A 174 8.72 24.24 -2.52
CA PRO A 174 7.95 24.49 -1.30
C PRO A 174 6.46 24.21 -1.49
N VAL A 175 5.86 23.55 -0.52
CA VAL A 175 4.43 23.20 -0.50
C VAL A 175 3.81 23.57 0.84
N PRO A 176 2.50 23.82 0.91
CA PRO A 176 1.82 24.03 2.20
C PRO A 176 1.87 22.77 3.07
N LEU A 177 1.90 22.95 4.40
CA LEU A 177 1.80 21.87 5.38
C LEU A 177 0.60 20.94 5.12
N ALA A 178 -0.54 21.50 4.71
CA ALA A 178 -1.75 20.75 4.38
C ALA A 178 -1.52 19.69 3.29
N THR A 179 -0.65 19.97 2.32
CA THR A 179 -0.27 19.00 1.27
C THR A 179 0.43 17.78 1.88
N LEU A 180 1.42 18.00 2.74
CA LEU A 180 2.16 16.91 3.38
C LEU A 180 1.26 16.08 4.30
N ILE A 181 0.36 16.73 5.04
CA ILE A 181 -0.64 16.08 5.90
C ILE A 181 -1.58 15.20 5.05
N THR A 182 -2.07 15.71 3.93
CA THR A 182 -2.91 14.95 3.01
C THR A 182 -2.19 13.72 2.46
N VAL A 183 -0.92 13.88 2.04
CA VAL A 183 -0.10 12.76 1.54
C VAL A 183 0.15 11.74 2.66
N ALA A 184 0.48 12.17 3.87
CA ALA A 184 0.64 11.27 5.02
C ALA A 184 -0.64 10.48 5.30
N GLY A 185 -1.80 11.14 5.21
CA GLY A 185 -3.12 10.50 5.34
C GLY A 185 -3.40 9.46 4.25
N ARG A 186 -2.88 9.66 3.03
CA ARG A 186 -3.03 8.71 1.92
C ARG A 186 -2.27 7.39 2.12
N ARG A 187 -1.27 7.33 3.01
CA ARG A 187 -0.62 6.06 3.35
C ARG A 187 -1.62 4.98 3.76
N TRP A 188 -2.69 5.36 4.46
CA TRP A 188 -3.74 4.43 4.86
C TRP A 188 -4.54 3.86 3.68
N SER A 189 -4.47 4.48 2.51
CA SER A 189 -5.20 4.02 1.31
C SER A 189 -4.80 2.61 0.88
N ILE A 190 -3.56 2.17 1.15
CA ILE A 190 -3.12 0.80 0.82
C ILE A 190 -3.91 -0.24 1.62
N GLU A 191 -4.15 0.01 2.90
CA GLU A 191 -4.86 -0.91 3.79
C GLU A 191 -6.34 -1.01 3.39
N GLU A 192 -6.98 0.12 3.10
CA GLU A 192 -8.35 0.16 2.59
C GLU A 192 -8.47 -0.50 1.22
N THR A 193 -7.47 -0.33 0.34
CA THR A 193 -7.45 -0.99 -0.98
C THR A 193 -7.29 -2.50 -0.82
N PHE A 194 -6.44 -2.96 0.10
CA PHE A 194 -6.35 -4.39 0.43
C PHE A 194 -7.65 -4.95 0.99
N GLN A 195 -8.30 -4.21 1.90
CA GLN A 195 -9.58 -4.63 2.43
C GLN A 195 -10.63 -4.75 1.32
N ALA A 196 -10.70 -3.78 0.42
CA ALA A 196 -11.59 -3.83 -0.74
C ALA A 196 -11.24 -5.00 -1.67
N ALA A 197 -9.95 -5.23 -1.96
CA ALA A 197 -9.50 -6.34 -2.80
C ALA A 197 -9.86 -7.71 -2.21
N LYS A 198 -9.69 -7.89 -0.91
CA LYS A 198 -10.07 -9.12 -0.20
C LYS A 198 -11.60 -9.31 -0.22
N THR A 199 -12.34 -8.28 0.15
CA THR A 199 -13.79 -8.36 0.31
C THR A 199 -14.53 -8.50 -1.02
N HIS A 200 -14.09 -7.79 -2.07
CA HIS A 200 -14.87 -7.69 -3.30
C HIS A 200 -14.37 -8.58 -4.44
N VAL A 201 -13.07 -8.87 -4.50
CA VAL A 201 -12.47 -9.66 -5.59
C VAL A 201 -11.68 -10.88 -5.12
N GLY A 202 -11.70 -11.18 -3.82
CA GLY A 202 -11.14 -12.41 -3.25
C GLY A 202 -9.62 -12.49 -3.33
N LEU A 203 -8.88 -11.38 -3.20
CA LEU A 203 -7.42 -11.36 -3.28
C LEU A 203 -6.74 -12.33 -2.31
N ASP A 204 -7.37 -12.65 -1.18
CA ASP A 204 -6.90 -13.59 -0.16
C ASP A 204 -7.41 -15.04 -0.37
N HIS A 205 -8.21 -15.29 -1.40
CA HIS A 205 -8.71 -16.64 -1.72
C HIS A 205 -7.70 -17.50 -2.48
N TYR A 206 -6.49 -17.00 -2.71
CA TYR A 206 -5.44 -17.72 -3.42
C TYR A 206 -5.00 -18.99 -2.67
N GLN A 207 -5.04 -20.14 -3.34
CA GLN A 207 -4.70 -21.44 -2.76
C GLN A 207 -3.64 -22.21 -3.56
N CYS A 208 -3.23 -21.73 -4.73
CA CYS A 208 -2.23 -22.37 -5.57
C CYS A 208 -0.81 -21.99 -5.11
N ARG A 209 0.19 -22.86 -5.35
CA ARG A 209 1.56 -22.68 -4.87
C ARG A 209 2.58 -22.34 -5.94
N GLY A 210 2.17 -22.24 -7.20
CA GLY A 210 3.08 -22.01 -8.30
C GLY A 210 3.26 -20.52 -8.62
N TRP A 211 4.47 -20.13 -9.03
CA TRP A 211 4.81 -18.77 -9.44
C TRP A 211 3.84 -18.18 -10.48
N LYS A 212 3.64 -18.88 -11.61
CA LYS A 212 2.73 -18.41 -12.67
C LYS A 212 1.28 -18.28 -12.18
N ALA A 213 0.84 -19.19 -11.32
CA ALA A 213 -0.52 -19.19 -10.80
C ALA A 213 -0.74 -18.00 -9.85
N TRP A 214 0.25 -17.67 -9.01
CA TRP A 214 0.19 -16.49 -8.15
C TRP A 214 0.08 -15.19 -8.97
N HIS A 215 0.92 -15.02 -9.99
CA HIS A 215 0.90 -13.82 -10.82
C HIS A 215 -0.41 -13.66 -11.58
N ARG A 216 -0.92 -14.75 -12.17
CA ARG A 216 -2.21 -14.72 -12.89
C ARG A 216 -3.37 -14.39 -11.97
N PHE A 217 -3.45 -15.04 -10.82
CA PHE A 217 -4.50 -14.79 -9.84
C PHE A 217 -4.48 -13.35 -9.34
N THR A 218 -3.30 -12.89 -8.93
CA THR A 218 -3.11 -11.52 -8.43
C THR A 218 -3.47 -10.48 -9.49
N LEU A 219 -3.01 -10.67 -10.73
CA LEU A 219 -3.33 -9.76 -11.84
C LEU A 219 -4.84 -9.71 -12.10
N LEU A 220 -5.52 -10.85 -12.16
CA LEU A 220 -6.97 -10.90 -12.35
C LEU A 220 -7.73 -10.21 -11.23
N ALA A 221 -7.32 -10.41 -9.97
CA ALA A 221 -7.92 -9.72 -8.83
C ALA A 221 -7.70 -8.20 -8.90
N MET A 222 -6.50 -7.76 -9.29
CA MET A 222 -6.19 -6.33 -9.48
C MET A 222 -7.02 -5.70 -10.59
N ILE A 223 -7.15 -6.37 -11.75
CA ILE A 223 -7.97 -5.91 -12.87
C ILE A 223 -9.45 -5.82 -12.45
N ALA A 224 -9.97 -6.85 -11.79
CA ALA A 224 -11.34 -6.85 -11.32
C ALA A 224 -11.63 -5.71 -10.35
N LEU A 225 -10.71 -5.44 -9.41
CA LEU A 225 -10.84 -4.29 -8.51
C LEU A 225 -10.77 -2.96 -9.26
N ALA A 226 -9.84 -2.82 -10.21
CA ALA A 226 -9.69 -1.60 -11.01
C ALA A 226 -10.96 -1.30 -11.82
N ILE A 227 -11.57 -2.30 -12.44
CA ILE A 227 -12.85 -2.14 -13.16
C ILE A 227 -13.95 -1.64 -12.22
N LEU A 228 -14.09 -2.25 -11.03
CA LEU A 228 -15.09 -1.84 -10.06
C LEU A 228 -14.84 -0.41 -9.56
N VAL A 229 -13.59 -0.02 -9.32
CA VAL A 229 -13.24 1.34 -8.89
C VAL A 229 -13.53 2.35 -10.00
N ILE A 230 -13.10 2.08 -11.23
CA ILE A 230 -13.35 2.96 -12.37
C ILE A 230 -14.86 3.13 -12.59
N ALA A 231 -15.62 2.05 -12.60
CA ALA A 231 -17.06 2.13 -12.78
C ALA A 231 -17.74 2.91 -11.63
N ALA A 232 -17.31 2.73 -10.38
CA ALA A 232 -17.82 3.50 -9.25
C ALA A 232 -17.48 5.00 -9.34
N THR A 233 -16.32 5.37 -9.92
CA THR A 233 -15.94 6.79 -10.09
C THR A 233 -16.71 7.48 -11.21
N HIS A 234 -17.28 6.73 -12.16
CA HIS A 234 -18.14 7.30 -13.21
C HIS A 234 -19.57 7.57 -12.72
N ASP A 235 -19.97 6.95 -11.62
CA ASP A 235 -21.28 7.17 -11.02
C ASP A 235 -21.19 8.29 -9.96
N HIS A 236 -20.88 9.50 -10.40
CA HIS A 236 -21.05 10.67 -9.55
C HIS A 236 -22.51 11.13 -9.64
N PRO A 237 -23.24 11.17 -8.50
CA PRO A 237 -24.58 11.78 -8.50
C PRO A 237 -24.49 13.18 -9.07
N ASP A 238 -25.35 13.47 -10.02
CA ASP A 238 -25.51 14.86 -10.53
C ASP A 238 -26.12 15.69 -9.41
N HIS A 239 -25.29 16.44 -8.69
CA HIS A 239 -25.71 17.31 -7.60
C HIS A 239 -26.62 18.48 -8.05
N THR A 240 -26.86 18.62 -9.36
CA THR A 240 -27.85 19.59 -9.90
C THR A 240 -29.26 19.05 -9.84
N ASP A 241 -29.47 17.73 -9.67
CA ASP A 241 -30.80 17.14 -9.50
C ASP A 241 -31.13 16.99 -8.02
N PRO A 242 -32.14 17.68 -7.48
CA PRO A 242 -32.55 17.61 -6.06
C PRO A 242 -32.82 16.17 -5.56
N ARG A 243 -33.16 15.25 -6.47
CA ARG A 243 -33.36 13.83 -6.13
C ARG A 243 -32.06 13.11 -5.78
N HIS A 244 -30.92 13.63 -6.24
CA HIS A 244 -29.59 13.07 -5.98
C HIS A 244 -28.94 13.60 -4.70
N ASP A 245 -29.44 14.70 -4.12
CA ASP A 245 -28.91 15.25 -2.85
C ASP A 245 -29.08 14.32 -1.67
N GLN A 246 -29.92 13.31 -1.76
CA GLN A 246 -30.12 12.28 -0.70
C GLN A 246 -29.45 10.94 -1.00
N ILE A 247 -28.73 10.83 -2.13
CA ILE A 247 -28.09 9.58 -2.55
C ILE A 247 -26.59 9.68 -2.37
N VAL A 248 -26.01 8.72 -1.67
CA VAL A 248 -24.54 8.58 -1.55
C VAL A 248 -23.99 7.99 -2.84
N ALA A 249 -22.79 8.45 -3.24
CA ALA A 249 -22.09 7.88 -4.40
C ALA A 249 -21.98 6.36 -4.31
N LEU A 250 -22.09 5.70 -5.46
CA LEU A 250 -22.07 4.23 -5.57
C LEU A 250 -20.73 3.68 -5.03
N SER A 251 -20.79 2.87 -4.01
CA SER A 251 -19.61 2.19 -3.49
C SER A 251 -19.22 1.00 -4.35
N VAL A 252 -17.91 0.64 -4.35
CA VAL A 252 -17.39 -0.57 -5.01
C VAL A 252 -18.18 -1.83 -4.59
N GLY A 253 -18.56 -1.91 -3.31
CA GLY A 253 -19.35 -3.03 -2.79
C GLY A 253 -20.77 -3.08 -3.35
N GLU A 254 -21.42 -1.94 -3.48
CA GLU A 254 -22.75 -1.85 -4.04
C GLU A 254 -22.74 -2.15 -5.54
N LEU A 255 -21.82 -1.55 -6.28
CA LEU A 255 -21.61 -1.84 -7.70
C LEU A 255 -21.40 -3.35 -7.94
N ARG A 256 -20.59 -4.01 -7.14
CA ARG A 256 -20.41 -5.46 -7.22
C ARG A 256 -21.72 -6.22 -7.03
N ARG A 257 -22.56 -5.82 -6.08
CA ARG A 257 -23.87 -6.44 -5.85
C ARG A 257 -24.79 -6.24 -7.06
N LEU A 258 -24.81 -5.04 -7.63
CA LEU A 258 -25.60 -4.73 -8.83
C LEU A 258 -25.14 -5.58 -10.03
N ILE A 259 -23.83 -5.68 -10.27
CA ILE A 259 -23.28 -6.52 -11.34
C ILE A 259 -23.71 -7.98 -11.13
N VAL A 260 -23.59 -8.51 -9.92
CA VAL A 260 -24.00 -9.90 -9.63
C VAL A 260 -25.50 -10.09 -9.79
N ALA A 261 -26.32 -9.12 -9.40
CA ALA A 261 -27.77 -9.19 -9.51
C ALA A 261 -28.27 -9.07 -10.96
N THR A 262 -27.58 -8.31 -11.80
CA THR A 262 -27.95 -8.04 -13.20
C THR A 262 -27.26 -8.96 -14.20
N ALA A 263 -26.14 -9.61 -13.81
CA ALA A 263 -25.47 -10.59 -14.64
C ALA A 263 -26.41 -11.79 -14.92
N PRO A 264 -26.47 -12.27 -16.16
CA PRO A 264 -27.27 -13.47 -16.44
C PRO A 264 -26.78 -14.61 -15.55
N PRO A 265 -27.71 -15.43 -14.99
CA PRO A 265 -27.34 -16.54 -14.14
C PRO A 265 -26.38 -17.46 -14.90
N THR A 266 -25.13 -17.54 -14.45
CA THR A 266 -24.19 -18.54 -14.96
C THR A 266 -24.79 -19.88 -14.61
N LEU A 267 -25.19 -20.66 -15.60
CA LEU A 267 -25.57 -22.05 -15.42
C LEU A 267 -24.32 -22.81 -14.97
N ILE A 268 -24.03 -22.73 -13.68
CA ILE A 268 -22.96 -23.56 -13.09
C ILE A 268 -23.54 -24.98 -13.04
N ASP A 269 -22.98 -25.85 -13.88
CA ASP A 269 -23.26 -27.28 -13.76
C ASP A 269 -23.03 -27.72 -12.32
N PRO A 270 -24.06 -28.20 -11.60
CA PRO A 270 -23.91 -28.61 -10.20
C PRO A 270 -22.81 -29.66 -10.02
N SER A 271 -22.60 -30.53 -11.02
CA SER A 271 -21.55 -31.54 -11.00
C SER A 271 -20.14 -30.89 -11.11
N ALA A 272 -20.00 -29.79 -11.85
CA ALA A 272 -18.75 -29.04 -11.90
C ALA A 272 -18.45 -28.34 -10.57
N ALA A 273 -19.47 -27.79 -9.91
CA ALA A 273 -19.32 -27.19 -8.59
C ALA A 273 -18.88 -28.23 -7.54
N ILE A 274 -19.45 -29.43 -7.58
CA ILE A 274 -19.08 -30.55 -6.71
C ILE A 274 -17.64 -30.99 -7.00
N ARG A 275 -17.27 -31.22 -8.26
CA ARG A 275 -15.89 -31.58 -8.66
C ARG A 275 -14.88 -30.53 -8.15
N TRP A 276 -15.20 -29.25 -8.31
CA TRP A 276 -14.36 -28.15 -7.81
C TRP A 276 -14.21 -28.16 -6.29
N SER A 277 -15.33 -28.42 -5.55
CA SER A 277 -15.30 -28.56 -4.10
C SER A 277 -14.40 -29.72 -3.65
N TRP A 278 -14.52 -30.87 -4.30
CA TRP A 278 -13.67 -32.03 -4.03
C TRP A 278 -12.20 -31.75 -4.28
N TRP A 279 -11.88 -31.12 -5.41
CA TRP A 279 -10.51 -30.73 -5.75
C TRP A 279 -9.92 -29.79 -4.70
N ARG A 280 -10.65 -28.75 -4.31
CA ARG A 280 -10.24 -27.78 -3.30
C ARG A 280 -9.96 -28.45 -1.94
N ARG A 281 -10.85 -29.30 -1.50
CA ARG A 281 -10.70 -30.04 -0.22
C ARG A 281 -9.49 -30.97 -0.22
N ARG A 282 -9.17 -31.63 -1.34
CA ARG A 282 -7.95 -32.43 -1.50
C ARG A 282 -6.70 -31.56 -1.38
N HIS A 283 -6.68 -30.42 -2.02
CA HIS A 283 -5.55 -29.47 -1.93
C HIS A 283 -5.37 -28.96 -0.50
N GLN A 284 -6.44 -28.61 0.19
CA GLN A 284 -6.40 -28.20 1.60
C GLN A 284 -5.86 -29.32 2.50
N ALA A 285 -6.27 -30.54 2.30
CA ALA A 285 -5.77 -31.69 3.05
C ALA A 285 -4.28 -31.96 2.82
N THR A 286 -3.80 -31.78 1.58
CA THR A 286 -2.38 -31.90 1.24
C THR A 286 -1.55 -30.78 1.89
N ALA A 287 -2.05 -29.55 1.84
CA ALA A 287 -1.43 -28.42 2.51
C ALA A 287 -1.31 -28.63 4.02
N ARG A 288 -2.41 -29.08 4.65
CA ARG A 288 -2.47 -29.37 6.09
C ARG A 288 -1.45 -30.44 6.49
N ARG A 289 -1.34 -31.52 5.72
CA ARG A 289 -0.33 -32.59 5.96
C ARG A 289 1.08 -32.07 5.86
N SER A 290 1.39 -31.22 4.86
CA SER A 290 2.71 -30.61 4.70
C SER A 290 3.06 -29.72 5.88
N HIS A 291 2.11 -28.89 6.37
CA HIS A 291 2.34 -28.06 7.56
C HIS A 291 2.59 -28.86 8.82
N TYR A 292 1.88 -29.96 9.02
CA TYR A 292 2.10 -30.82 10.19
C TYR A 292 3.47 -31.48 10.13
N LYS A 293 3.89 -32.02 8.98
CA LYS A 293 5.24 -32.58 8.80
C LYS A 293 6.36 -31.59 9.10
N GLN A 294 6.23 -30.34 8.63
CA GLN A 294 7.21 -29.29 8.90
C GLN A 294 7.27 -28.91 10.39
N ARG A 295 6.11 -28.85 11.06
CA ARG A 295 6.05 -28.57 12.49
C ARG A 295 6.66 -29.68 13.32
N ASP A 296 6.34 -30.93 13.00
CA ASP A 296 6.87 -32.09 13.71
C ASP A 296 8.39 -32.22 13.53
N ALA A 297 8.92 -31.92 12.32
CA ALA A 297 10.35 -31.86 12.06
C ALA A 297 11.06 -30.72 12.85
N ALA A 298 10.42 -29.57 12.99
CA ALA A 298 10.94 -28.44 13.76
C ALA A 298 10.90 -28.65 15.29
N THR A 299 10.08 -29.58 15.77
CA THR A 299 9.97 -29.91 17.22
C THR A 299 10.93 -31.05 17.61
N SER A 300 11.50 -31.72 16.63
CA SER A 300 12.45 -32.86 16.84
C SER A 300 13.93 -32.44 16.72
N THR A 301 14.19 -31.16 16.54
CA THR A 301 15.53 -30.51 16.54
C THR A 301 15.67 -29.63 17.78
#